data_d6c793045261eabe4f6fdde7b09ca6ab
#
_entry.id   d6c793045261eabe4f6fdde7b09ca6ab
#
_cell.length_a   1.000
_cell.length_b   1.000
_cell.length_c   1.000
_cell.angle_alpha   90.00
_cell.angle_beta   90.00
_cell.angle_gamma   90.00
#
_symmetry.space_group_name_H-M   'P 1'
#
loop_
_entity.id
_entity.type
_entity.pdbx_description
1 polymer ?
#
loop_
_entity_poly.entity_id
_entity_poly.type
_entity_poly.pdbx_seq_one_letter_code
_entity_poly.pdbx_strand_id
1 'polypeptide(L)' 'QAPPEAAVEGYNGMTARDIIALVRASAPEQAQWIKSQETAGKQRVTVLRAVDKRLDEDG' A
#
# COMPACT_ATOMS: atom_id res chain seq x y z
N GLN A 1 11.60 -8.46 1.91
CA GLN A 1 10.44 -8.38 2.81
C GLN A 1 10.44 -7.05 3.54
N ALA A 2 9.29 -6.40 3.60
CA ALA A 2 9.19 -5.09 4.21
C ALA A 2 9.47 -5.14 5.72
N PRO A 3 10.11 -4.10 6.30
CA PRO A 3 10.34 -4.07 7.74
C PRO A 3 9.03 -3.99 8.52
N PRO A 4 9.01 -4.49 9.79
CA PRO A 4 7.79 -4.47 10.59
C PRO A 4 7.19 -3.08 10.78
N GLU A 5 8.01 -2.05 10.78
CA GLU A 5 7.55 -0.67 10.94
C GLU A 5 6.68 -0.21 9.78
N ALA A 6 6.80 -0.83 8.62
CA ALA A 6 5.99 -0.48 7.46
C ALA A 6 4.62 -1.16 7.49
N ALA A 7 4.41 -2.14 8.36
CA ALA A 7 3.16 -2.87 8.41
C ALA A 7 2.00 -1.97 8.87
N VAL A 8 0.86 -2.17 8.25
CA VAL A 8 -0.34 -1.39 8.55
C VAL A 8 -1.28 -2.25 9.40
N GLU A 9 -1.56 -1.79 10.61
CA GLU A 9 -2.46 -2.49 11.51
C GLU A 9 -3.89 -2.40 10.97
N GLY A 10 -4.60 -3.52 10.98
CA GLY A 10 -5.96 -3.57 10.49
C GLY A 10 -6.10 -3.55 8.97
N TYR A 11 -5.00 -3.76 8.25
CA TYR A 11 -4.99 -3.70 6.80
C TYR A 11 -6.08 -4.57 6.15
N ASN A 12 -6.26 -5.79 6.66
CA ASN A 12 -7.22 -6.72 6.06
C ASN A 12 -8.67 -6.27 6.19
N GLY A 13 -8.96 -5.38 7.14
CA GLY A 13 -10.30 -4.83 7.33
C GLY A 13 -10.54 -3.53 6.58
N MET A 14 -9.52 -3.00 5.90
CA MET A 14 -9.65 -1.72 5.21
C MET A 14 -10.24 -1.89 3.82
N THR A 15 -11.01 -0.88 3.39
CA THR A 15 -11.51 -0.84 2.02
C THR A 15 -10.41 -0.33 1.09
N ALA A 16 -10.59 -0.54 -0.22
CA ALA A 16 -9.64 -0.02 -1.20
C ALA A 16 -9.49 1.50 -1.06
N ARG A 17 -10.59 2.21 -0.84
CA ARG A 17 -10.56 3.66 -0.67
C ARG A 17 -9.70 4.06 0.53
N ASP A 18 -9.87 3.36 1.65
CA ASP A 18 -9.09 3.65 2.86
C ASP A 18 -7.61 3.43 2.62
N ILE A 19 -7.27 2.36 1.93
CA ILE A 19 -5.87 2.04 1.64
C ILE A 19 -5.28 3.06 0.67
N ILE A 20 -6.02 3.49 -0.33
CA ILE A 20 -5.54 4.50 -1.26
C ILE A 20 -5.25 5.81 -0.54
N ALA A 21 -6.14 6.22 0.37
CA ALA A 21 -5.90 7.42 1.17
C ALA A 21 -4.65 7.27 2.03
N LEU A 22 -4.45 6.08 2.59
CA LEU A 22 -3.27 5.79 3.39
C LEU A 22 -2.00 5.86 2.56
N VAL A 23 -2.03 5.30 1.35
CA VAL A 23 -0.88 5.31 0.44
C VAL A 23 -0.44 6.74 0.13
N ARG A 24 -1.40 7.63 -0.10
CA ARG A 24 -1.09 9.03 -0.40
C ARG A 24 -0.41 9.73 0.78
N ALA A 25 -0.70 9.30 1.99
CA ALA A 25 -0.18 9.93 3.20
C ALA A 25 1.04 9.21 3.76
N SER A 26 1.41 8.06 3.21
CA SER A 26 2.45 7.22 3.81
C SER A 26 3.81 7.41 3.14
N ALA A 27 4.85 6.95 3.84
CA ALA A 27 6.21 6.93 3.30
C ALA A 27 6.33 5.86 2.21
N PRO A 28 7.34 5.97 1.32
CA PRO A 28 7.53 4.99 0.25
C PRO A 28 7.68 3.56 0.76
N GLU A 29 8.32 3.36 1.89
CA GLU A 29 8.50 2.03 2.48
C GLU A 29 7.16 1.40 2.82
N GLN A 30 6.24 2.20 3.37
CA GLN A 30 4.92 1.72 3.71
C GLN A 30 4.11 1.39 2.46
N ALA A 31 4.27 2.21 1.41
CA ALA A 31 3.61 1.94 0.13
C ALA A 31 4.10 0.63 -0.47
N GLN A 32 5.39 0.34 -0.36
CA GLN A 32 5.94 -0.93 -0.84
C GLN A 32 5.38 -2.12 -0.07
N TRP A 33 5.22 -1.97 1.23
CA TRP A 33 4.62 -3.01 2.05
C TRP A 33 3.18 -3.28 1.61
N ILE A 34 2.42 -2.23 1.35
CA ILE A 34 1.03 -2.35 0.89
C ILE A 34 1.00 -3.06 -0.46
N LYS A 35 1.92 -2.74 -1.35
CA LYS A 35 2.01 -3.40 -2.65
C LYS A 35 2.24 -4.90 -2.48
N SER A 36 3.15 -5.28 -1.58
CA SER A 36 3.41 -6.68 -1.29
C SER A 36 2.17 -7.39 -0.78
N GLN A 37 1.43 -6.75 0.12
CA GLN A 37 0.22 -7.33 0.68
C GLN A 37 -0.86 -7.51 -0.38
N GLU A 38 -1.06 -6.52 -1.24
CA GLU A 38 -2.05 -6.65 -2.31
C GLU A 38 -1.66 -7.72 -3.33
N THR A 39 -0.39 -7.77 -3.69
CA THR A 39 0.09 -8.79 -4.64
C THR A 39 -0.10 -10.20 -4.08
N ALA A 40 0.11 -10.38 -2.79
CA ALA A 40 -0.03 -11.68 -2.15
C ALA A 40 -1.48 -12.02 -1.77
N GLY A 41 -2.35 -11.02 -1.75
CA GLY A 41 -3.73 -11.18 -1.27
C GLY A 41 -4.78 -10.80 -2.30
N LYS A 42 -5.49 -9.70 -2.03
CA LYS A 42 -6.68 -9.35 -2.79
C LYS A 42 -6.41 -8.83 -4.21
N GLN A 43 -5.20 -8.40 -4.50
CA GLN A 43 -4.79 -7.93 -5.83
C GLN A 43 -5.74 -6.88 -6.41
N ARG A 44 -6.14 -5.93 -5.59
CA ARG A 44 -7.05 -4.87 -6.03
C ARG A 44 -6.31 -3.89 -6.92
N VAL A 45 -6.73 -3.81 -8.18
CA VAL A 45 -6.07 -2.99 -9.19
C VAL A 45 -6.00 -1.51 -8.77
N THR A 46 -7.07 -0.98 -8.19
CA THR A 46 -7.10 0.42 -7.77
C THR A 46 -6.05 0.72 -6.72
N VAL A 47 -5.84 -0.20 -5.78
CA VAL A 47 -4.80 -0.06 -4.75
C VAL A 47 -3.41 -0.15 -5.37
N LEU A 48 -3.20 -1.14 -6.24
CA LEU A 48 -1.91 -1.33 -6.89
C LEU A 48 -1.53 -0.11 -7.74
N ARG A 49 -2.49 0.46 -8.46
CA ARG A 49 -2.25 1.67 -9.24
C ARG A 49 -1.87 2.86 -8.35
N ALA A 50 -2.56 3.00 -7.22
CA ALA A 50 -2.26 4.09 -6.30
C ALA A 50 -0.85 3.95 -5.73
N VAL A 51 -0.46 2.73 -5.37
CA VAL A 51 0.88 2.46 -4.86
C VAL A 51 1.94 2.73 -5.93
N ASP A 52 1.72 2.22 -7.14
CA ASP A 52 2.68 2.42 -8.22
C ASP A 52 2.85 3.90 -8.54
N LYS A 53 1.76 4.66 -8.55
CA LYS A 53 1.82 6.09 -8.79
C LYS A 53 2.59 6.80 -7.69
N ARG A 54 2.36 6.42 -6.43
CA ARG A 54 3.04 7.01 -5.29
C ARG A 54 4.54 6.75 -5.36
N LEU A 55 4.92 5.53 -5.67
CA LEU A 55 6.33 5.15 -5.77
C LEU A 55 7.01 5.84 -6.96
N ASP A 56 6.30 6.00 -8.05
CA ASP A 56 6.83 6.69 -9.23
C ASP A 56 7.08 8.17 -8.94
N GLU A 57 6.17 8.80 -8.20
CA GLU A 57 6.33 10.21 -7.82
C GLU A 57 7.52 10.42 -6.90
N ASP A 58 7.81 9.45 -6.04
CA ASP A 58 8.94 9.52 -5.12
C ASP A 58 10.26 9.08 -5.76
N GLY A 59 10.14 8.37 -6.86
CA GLY A 59 11.33 7.91 -7.59
C GLY A 59 11.84 8.99 -8.50
#